data_969ed650239bab065e72902f2b97adb7
#
_entry.id   969ed650239bab065e72902f2b97adb7
#
_cell.length_a   1.000
_cell.length_b   1.000
_cell.length_c   1.000
_cell.angle_alpha   90.00
_cell.angle_beta   90.00
_cell.angle_gamma   90.00
#
_symmetry.space_group_name_H-M   'P 1'
#
loop_
_entity.id
_entity.type
_entity.pdbx_description
1 polymer ?
#
loop_
_entity_poly.entity_id
_entity_poly.type
_entity_poly.pdbx_seq_one_letter_code
_entity_poly.pdbx_strand_id
1 'polypeptide(L)'
;MFEPVRRRLQRTVDGFIHGERDPYRIADRLNRRLQTAADPNAALAVAAEVARSALHATGVTIEVLDRDGRTISAEDGVLGDRPQLIPLVWHGEPVGRLLFGVTRSPDARLSGVLARNLAELANAVRLAADVQRSREHILRTREEERRRLRRDLHDGLGPMLASLAMTIDAARITLKTDPEAVDALLEELRTTMGSTIGDIRELVYGLRPPA
;
A
#
# COMPACT_ATOMS: atom_id res chain seq x y z
N MET A 1 -36.23 -55.24 17.08
CA MET A 1 -35.10 -55.39 16.10
C MET A 1 -34.98 -54.18 15.16
N PHE A 2 -35.24 -52.96 15.63
CA PHE A 2 -35.26 -51.74 14.80
C PHE A 2 -34.33 -50.61 15.28
N GLU A 3 -33.59 -50.80 16.38
CA GLU A 3 -32.71 -49.76 16.93
C GLU A 3 -31.40 -49.48 16.14
N PRO A 4 -30.72 -50.42 15.51
CA PRO A 4 -29.45 -50.14 14.84
C PRO A 4 -29.60 -49.37 13.55
N VAL A 5 -30.74 -49.49 12.86
CA VAL A 5 -31.01 -48.76 11.60
C VAL A 5 -31.30 -47.28 11.89
N ARG A 6 -32.04 -46.99 12.95
CA ARG A 6 -32.38 -45.62 13.38
C ARG A 6 -31.11 -44.85 13.82
N ARG A 7 -30.18 -45.51 14.53
CA ARG A 7 -28.89 -44.89 14.91
C ARG A 7 -27.95 -44.67 13.71
N ARG A 8 -28.00 -45.52 12.69
CA ARG A 8 -27.24 -45.28 11.43
C ARG A 8 -27.85 -44.15 10.61
N LEU A 9 -29.19 -44.11 10.46
CA LEU A 9 -29.85 -43.01 9.77
C LEU A 9 -29.63 -41.66 10.49
N GLN A 10 -29.73 -41.62 11.82
CA GLN A 10 -29.44 -40.39 12.58
C GLN A 10 -27.99 -39.95 12.40
N ARG A 11 -26.98 -40.84 12.44
CA ARG A 11 -25.59 -40.47 12.19
C ARG A 11 -25.33 -39.99 10.76
N THR A 12 -26.03 -40.54 9.76
CA THR A 12 -25.90 -40.10 8.36
C THR A 12 -26.61 -38.77 8.15
N VAL A 13 -27.76 -38.55 8.77
CA VAL A 13 -28.51 -37.29 8.70
C VAL A 13 -27.79 -36.18 9.51
N ASP A 14 -27.27 -36.49 10.70
CA ASP A 14 -26.46 -35.57 11.50
C ASP A 14 -25.13 -35.22 10.79
N GLY A 15 -24.50 -36.18 10.10
CA GLY A 15 -23.30 -35.93 9.29
C GLY A 15 -23.56 -35.05 8.05
N PHE A 16 -24.75 -35.18 7.45
CA PHE A 16 -25.15 -34.35 6.30
C PHE A 16 -25.61 -32.95 6.70
N ILE A 17 -26.29 -32.82 7.85
CA ILE A 17 -26.82 -31.52 8.33
C ILE A 17 -25.77 -30.74 9.11
N HIS A 18 -24.80 -31.40 9.77
CA HIS A 18 -23.73 -30.73 10.55
C HIS A 18 -22.39 -30.68 9.83
N GLY A 19 -22.19 -31.45 8.75
CA GLY A 19 -20.96 -31.52 7.99
C GLY A 19 -20.59 -30.21 7.24
N GLU A 20 -21.60 -29.41 6.88
CA GLU A 20 -21.40 -28.10 6.25
C GLU A 20 -21.26 -26.93 7.24
N ARG A 21 -21.64 -27.14 8.51
CA ARG A 21 -21.65 -26.14 9.57
C ARG A 21 -20.49 -26.24 10.55
N ASP A 22 -19.49 -27.08 10.29
CA ASP A 22 -18.32 -27.16 11.13
C ASP A 22 -17.47 -25.87 10.97
N PRO A 23 -17.39 -25.01 11.99
CA PRO A 23 -16.65 -23.76 11.92
C PRO A 23 -15.18 -23.95 11.53
N TYR A 24 -14.57 -25.06 11.91
CA TYR A 24 -13.18 -25.37 11.57
C TYR A 24 -12.98 -25.70 10.09
N ARG A 25 -13.94 -26.37 9.47
CA ARG A 25 -13.91 -26.66 8.03
C ARG A 25 -14.07 -25.40 7.19
N ILE A 26 -14.83 -24.43 7.68
CA ILE A 26 -15.02 -23.14 7.03
C ILE A 26 -13.72 -22.31 7.13
N ALA A 27 -13.09 -22.28 8.30
CA ALA A 27 -11.80 -21.62 8.49
C ALA A 27 -10.72 -22.24 7.59
N ASP A 28 -10.66 -23.57 7.49
CA ASP A 28 -9.72 -24.27 6.62
C ASP A 28 -9.99 -24.02 5.12
N ARG A 29 -11.26 -23.94 4.71
CA ARG A 29 -11.64 -23.56 3.34
C ARG A 29 -11.22 -22.12 3.04
N LEU A 30 -11.47 -21.21 3.97
CA LEU A 30 -11.06 -19.81 3.85
C LEU A 30 -9.54 -19.73 3.68
N ASN A 31 -8.77 -20.35 4.58
CA ASN A 31 -7.32 -20.33 4.53
C ASN A 31 -6.76 -20.89 3.21
N ARG A 32 -7.28 -22.02 2.73
CA ARG A 32 -6.84 -22.60 1.46
C ARG A 32 -7.11 -21.68 0.27
N ARG A 33 -8.27 -21.03 0.22
CA ARG A 33 -8.60 -20.10 -0.86
C ARG A 33 -7.81 -18.80 -0.78
N LEU A 34 -7.52 -18.33 0.43
CA LEU A 34 -6.68 -17.13 0.62
C LEU A 34 -5.23 -17.35 0.15
N GLN A 35 -4.69 -18.57 0.28
CA GLN A 35 -3.36 -18.91 -0.23
C GLN A 35 -3.24 -18.79 -1.76
N THR A 36 -4.34 -18.82 -2.49
CA THR A 36 -4.38 -18.69 -3.95
C THR A 36 -4.70 -17.27 -4.42
N ALA A 37 -5.00 -16.35 -3.51
CA ALA A 37 -5.31 -14.96 -3.85
C ALA A 37 -4.04 -14.22 -4.32
N ALA A 38 -4.17 -13.51 -5.44
CA ALA A 38 -3.04 -12.83 -6.07
C ALA A 38 -2.58 -11.57 -5.30
N ASP A 39 -3.51 -10.92 -4.61
CA ASP A 39 -3.29 -9.68 -3.87
C ASP A 39 -4.28 -9.55 -2.69
N PRO A 40 -4.08 -8.58 -1.77
CA PRO A 40 -4.95 -8.38 -0.61
C PRO A 40 -6.41 -8.07 -0.95
N ASN A 41 -6.71 -7.40 -2.05
CA ASN A 41 -8.08 -7.08 -2.45
C ASN A 41 -8.79 -8.33 -2.99
N ALA A 42 -8.08 -9.15 -3.79
CA ALA A 42 -8.57 -10.44 -4.23
C ALA A 42 -8.83 -11.37 -3.03
N ALA A 43 -7.99 -11.32 -1.99
CA ALA A 43 -8.19 -12.07 -0.75
C ALA A 43 -9.49 -11.66 -0.03
N LEU A 44 -9.79 -10.35 0.04
CA LEU A 44 -11.04 -9.86 0.62
C LEU A 44 -12.28 -10.31 -0.18
N ALA A 45 -12.21 -10.27 -1.51
CA ALA A 45 -13.31 -10.74 -2.36
C ALA A 45 -13.60 -12.24 -2.15
N VAL A 46 -12.55 -13.05 -2.12
CA VAL A 46 -12.66 -14.48 -1.79
C VAL A 46 -13.24 -14.70 -0.39
N ALA A 47 -12.83 -13.89 0.58
CA ALA A 47 -13.33 -13.97 1.94
C ALA A 47 -14.82 -13.61 2.03
N ALA A 48 -15.28 -12.61 1.27
CA ALA A 48 -16.69 -12.23 1.19
C ALA A 48 -17.55 -13.38 0.60
N GLU A 49 -17.10 -14.02 -0.48
CA GLU A 49 -17.76 -15.18 -1.07
C GLU A 49 -17.89 -16.35 -0.07
N VAL A 50 -16.79 -16.69 0.61
CA VAL A 50 -16.77 -17.76 1.61
C VAL A 50 -17.67 -17.42 2.80
N ALA A 51 -17.62 -16.19 3.29
CA ALA A 51 -18.44 -15.73 4.41
C ALA A 51 -19.94 -15.76 4.03
N ARG A 52 -20.31 -15.30 2.83
CA ARG A 52 -21.69 -15.36 2.34
C ARG A 52 -22.22 -16.81 2.30
N SER A 53 -21.43 -17.70 1.74
CA SER A 53 -21.79 -19.13 1.67
C SER A 53 -21.93 -19.74 3.06
N ALA A 54 -21.00 -19.47 3.97
CA ALA A 54 -20.99 -20.02 5.32
C ALA A 54 -22.15 -19.51 6.20
N LEU A 55 -22.48 -18.23 6.08
CA LEU A 55 -23.59 -17.60 6.82
C LEU A 55 -24.96 -17.83 6.16
N HIS A 56 -25.01 -18.46 4.97
CA HIS A 56 -26.23 -18.52 4.13
C HIS A 56 -26.86 -17.13 3.95
N ALA A 57 -25.98 -16.12 3.78
CA ALA A 57 -26.39 -14.73 3.66
C ALA A 57 -26.86 -14.41 2.25
N THR A 58 -27.78 -13.45 2.11
CA THR A 58 -28.20 -12.87 0.83
C THR A 58 -27.07 -12.03 0.21
N GLY A 59 -26.30 -11.38 1.06
CA GLY A 59 -25.11 -10.62 0.71
C GLY A 59 -24.20 -10.41 1.91
N VAL A 60 -22.95 -10.16 1.64
CA VAL A 60 -21.90 -9.87 2.61
C VAL A 60 -21.07 -8.70 2.11
N THR A 61 -20.73 -7.78 3.00
CA THR A 61 -19.69 -6.76 2.79
C THR A 61 -18.68 -6.86 3.90
N ILE A 62 -17.41 -6.97 3.54
CA ILE A 62 -16.28 -6.87 4.47
C ILE A 62 -15.66 -5.50 4.27
N GLU A 63 -15.61 -4.71 5.33
CA GLU A 63 -14.97 -3.40 5.33
C GLU A 63 -13.76 -3.43 6.25
N VAL A 64 -12.62 -3.04 5.71
CA VAL A 64 -11.35 -2.90 6.42
C VAL A 64 -11.06 -1.42 6.61
N LEU A 65 -10.82 -1.01 7.85
CA LEU A 65 -10.47 0.36 8.20
C LEU A 65 -8.95 0.50 8.20
N ASP A 66 -8.43 1.36 7.36
CA ASP A 66 -7.01 1.72 7.44
C ASP A 66 -6.76 2.75 8.57
N ARG A 67 -5.48 3.07 8.82
CA ARG A 67 -5.11 4.02 9.88
C ARG A 67 -5.51 5.46 9.57
N ASP A 68 -5.75 5.80 8.31
CA ASP A 68 -6.14 7.12 7.86
C ASP A 68 -7.68 7.28 7.77
N GLY A 69 -8.43 6.28 8.24
CA GLY A 69 -9.90 6.27 8.20
C GLY A 69 -10.49 5.97 6.82
N ARG A 70 -9.68 5.52 5.86
CA ARG A 70 -10.18 5.05 4.57
C ARG A 70 -10.68 3.63 4.71
N THR A 71 -11.70 3.29 3.93
CA THR A 71 -12.28 1.96 3.93
C THR A 71 -11.88 1.23 2.65
N ILE A 72 -11.36 0.02 2.82
CA ILE A 72 -11.18 -0.96 1.75
C ILE A 72 -12.32 -1.95 1.91
N SER A 73 -13.12 -2.18 0.87
CA SER A 73 -14.28 -3.06 0.96
C SER A 73 -14.30 -4.11 -0.14
N ALA A 74 -14.88 -5.25 0.20
CA ALA A 74 -15.25 -6.30 -0.76
C ALA A 74 -16.66 -6.77 -0.47
N GLU A 75 -17.42 -7.02 -1.53
CA GLU A 75 -18.84 -7.36 -1.47
C GLU A 75 -19.12 -8.63 -2.26
N ASP A 76 -20.06 -9.42 -1.77
CA ASP A 76 -20.61 -10.56 -2.49
C ASP A 76 -22.10 -10.70 -2.20
N GLY A 77 -22.95 -10.67 -3.22
CA GLY A 77 -24.42 -10.70 -3.12
C GLY A 77 -25.05 -9.33 -2.79
N VAL A 78 -26.25 -9.35 -2.24
CA VAL A 78 -27.03 -8.15 -1.91
C VAL A 78 -27.37 -8.13 -0.42
N LEU A 79 -26.93 -7.08 0.29
CA LEU A 79 -27.08 -6.97 1.75
C LEU A 79 -28.55 -6.89 2.24
N GLY A 80 -29.45 -6.30 1.45
CA GLY A 80 -30.81 -5.98 1.88
C GLY A 80 -30.89 -4.75 2.82
N ASP A 81 -32.11 -4.41 3.27
CA ASP A 81 -32.38 -3.14 3.97
C ASP A 81 -31.89 -3.09 5.42
N ARG A 82 -31.67 -4.24 6.06
CA ARG A 82 -31.28 -4.36 7.48
C ARG A 82 -30.15 -5.36 7.67
N PRO A 83 -28.93 -5.02 7.27
CA PRO A 83 -27.80 -5.91 7.47
C PRO A 83 -27.46 -6.02 8.96
N GLN A 84 -27.01 -7.20 9.37
CA GLN A 84 -26.36 -7.40 10.65
C GLN A 84 -24.91 -7.00 10.56
N LEU A 85 -24.33 -6.54 11.69
CA LEU A 85 -22.96 -6.09 11.77
C LEU A 85 -22.22 -6.89 12.83
N ILE A 86 -21.01 -7.35 12.47
CA ILE A 86 -20.04 -7.94 13.39
C ILE A 86 -18.77 -7.11 13.30
N PRO A 87 -18.28 -6.54 14.41
CA PRO A 87 -17.00 -5.84 14.41
C PRO A 87 -15.85 -6.83 14.24
N LEU A 88 -14.87 -6.47 13.42
CA LEU A 88 -13.62 -7.22 13.26
C LEU A 88 -12.58 -6.57 14.16
N VAL A 89 -12.15 -7.31 15.19
CA VAL A 89 -11.22 -6.82 16.22
C VAL A 89 -9.99 -7.70 16.23
N TRP A 90 -8.80 -7.09 16.07
CA TRP A 90 -7.50 -7.74 16.11
C TRP A 90 -6.69 -7.22 17.30
N HIS A 91 -6.37 -8.11 18.25
CA HIS A 91 -5.63 -7.75 19.49
C HIS A 91 -6.22 -6.55 20.24
N GLY A 92 -7.55 -6.43 20.28
CA GLY A 92 -8.25 -5.33 20.95
C GLY A 92 -8.46 -4.08 20.09
N GLU A 93 -7.84 -4.01 18.90
CA GLU A 93 -8.03 -2.90 17.96
C GLU A 93 -9.10 -3.21 16.92
N PRO A 94 -10.02 -2.28 16.62
CA PRO A 94 -10.97 -2.43 15.53
C PRO A 94 -10.22 -2.31 14.19
N VAL A 95 -10.25 -3.36 13.39
CA VAL A 95 -9.60 -3.41 12.07
C VAL A 95 -10.61 -3.34 10.92
N GLY A 96 -11.90 -3.47 11.23
CA GLY A 96 -12.94 -3.45 10.21
C GLY A 96 -14.28 -3.92 10.74
N ARG A 97 -15.18 -4.23 9.81
CA ARG A 97 -16.50 -4.77 10.11
C ARG A 97 -17.00 -5.71 9.01
N LEU A 98 -17.77 -6.68 9.42
CA LEU A 98 -18.49 -7.60 8.56
C LEU A 98 -19.97 -7.21 8.59
N LEU A 99 -20.53 -6.87 7.45
CA LEU A 99 -21.98 -6.65 7.28
C LEU A 99 -22.52 -7.83 6.48
N PHE A 100 -23.71 -8.32 6.87
CA PHE A 100 -24.34 -9.42 6.15
C PHE A 100 -25.86 -9.39 6.27
N GLY A 101 -26.52 -9.70 5.17
CA GLY A 101 -27.96 -9.80 5.08
C GLY A 101 -28.37 -11.26 5.27
N VAL A 102 -29.23 -11.54 6.29
CA VAL A 102 -29.71 -12.89 6.53
C VAL A 102 -31.22 -12.90 6.78
N THR A 103 -31.87 -13.97 6.38
CA THR A 103 -33.27 -14.24 6.73
C THR A 103 -33.41 -14.85 8.12
N ARG A 104 -32.34 -15.41 8.68
CA ARG A 104 -32.31 -16.04 10.00
C ARG A 104 -30.96 -15.76 10.66
N SER A 105 -30.95 -15.50 11.98
CA SER A 105 -29.70 -15.28 12.73
C SER A 105 -28.77 -16.50 12.63
N PRO A 106 -27.50 -16.26 12.26
CA PRO A 106 -26.51 -17.33 12.16
C PRO A 106 -26.12 -17.87 13.56
N ASP A 107 -25.50 -19.05 13.59
CA ASP A 107 -24.91 -19.61 14.81
C ASP A 107 -23.83 -18.68 15.37
N ALA A 108 -23.92 -18.34 16.66
CA ALA A 108 -22.97 -17.48 17.35
C ALA A 108 -21.52 -18.03 17.32
N ARG A 109 -21.34 -19.36 17.35
CA ARG A 109 -20.02 -20.00 17.24
C ARG A 109 -19.42 -19.79 15.86
N LEU A 110 -20.21 -20.00 14.82
CA LEU A 110 -19.79 -19.78 13.44
C LEU A 110 -19.41 -18.31 13.21
N SER A 111 -20.27 -17.41 13.66
CA SER A 111 -20.03 -15.95 13.54
C SER A 111 -18.74 -15.55 14.26
N GLY A 112 -18.47 -16.11 15.45
CA GLY A 112 -17.25 -15.83 16.20
C GLY A 112 -15.97 -16.35 15.53
N VAL A 113 -16.01 -17.56 14.94
CA VAL A 113 -14.86 -18.11 14.19
C VAL A 113 -14.60 -17.31 12.91
N LEU A 114 -15.66 -16.98 12.16
CA LEU A 114 -15.53 -16.12 10.98
C LEU A 114 -14.96 -14.75 11.32
N ALA A 115 -15.50 -14.09 12.34
CA ALA A 115 -15.04 -12.76 12.77
C ALA A 115 -13.55 -12.75 13.11
N ARG A 116 -13.06 -13.80 13.80
CA ARG A 116 -11.63 -13.92 14.15
C ARG A 116 -10.75 -14.06 12.90
N ASN A 117 -11.10 -14.97 11.98
CA ASN A 117 -10.31 -15.19 10.76
C ASN A 117 -10.37 -13.97 9.83
N LEU A 118 -11.54 -13.33 9.74
CA LEU A 118 -11.68 -12.10 8.94
C LEU A 118 -10.96 -10.92 9.57
N ALA A 119 -10.85 -10.83 10.91
CA ALA A 119 -10.07 -9.80 11.58
C ALA A 119 -8.57 -9.96 11.30
N GLU A 120 -8.07 -11.20 11.27
CA GLU A 120 -6.69 -11.49 10.87
C GLU A 120 -6.41 -11.06 9.44
N LEU A 121 -7.30 -11.42 8.50
CA LEU A 121 -7.21 -11.00 7.11
C LEU A 121 -7.30 -9.48 6.97
N ALA A 122 -8.25 -8.84 7.66
CA ALA A 122 -8.43 -7.39 7.64
C ALA A 122 -7.15 -6.67 8.12
N ASN A 123 -6.52 -7.17 9.19
CA ASN A 123 -5.24 -6.63 9.65
C ASN A 123 -4.12 -6.81 8.62
N ALA A 124 -4.03 -7.97 7.96
CA ALA A 124 -3.05 -8.21 6.91
C ALA A 124 -3.24 -7.26 5.71
N VAL A 125 -4.49 -7.06 5.27
CA VAL A 125 -4.85 -6.12 4.20
C VAL A 125 -4.49 -4.69 4.58
N ARG A 126 -4.81 -4.27 5.81
CA ARG A 126 -4.45 -2.95 6.35
C ARG A 126 -2.94 -2.72 6.29
N LEU A 127 -2.15 -3.67 6.79
CA LEU A 127 -0.69 -3.58 6.76
C LEU A 127 -0.12 -3.52 5.33
N ALA A 128 -0.66 -4.32 4.42
CA ALA A 128 -0.25 -4.29 3.03
C ALA A 128 -0.54 -2.93 2.37
N ALA A 129 -1.70 -2.35 2.65
CA ALA A 129 -2.06 -1.01 2.17
C ALA A 129 -1.15 0.08 2.75
N ASP A 130 -0.77 -0.01 4.03
CA ASP A 130 0.16 0.91 4.68
C ASP A 130 1.56 0.85 4.05
N VAL A 131 2.07 -0.36 3.81
CA VAL A 131 3.38 -0.56 3.13
C VAL A 131 3.35 0.00 1.71
N GLN A 132 2.28 -0.26 0.97
CA GLN A 132 2.15 0.25 -0.40
C GLN A 132 2.14 1.78 -0.43
N ARG A 133 1.38 2.43 0.45
CA ARG A 133 1.35 3.89 0.58
C ARG A 133 2.71 4.48 0.97
N SER A 134 3.40 3.84 1.92
CA SER A 134 4.74 4.26 2.32
C SER A 134 5.71 4.22 1.14
N ARG A 135 5.66 3.17 0.33
CA ARG A 135 6.46 3.05 -0.90
C ARG A 135 6.14 4.16 -1.90
N GLU A 136 4.86 4.41 -2.15
CA GLU A 136 4.43 5.47 -3.06
C GLU A 136 4.87 6.86 -2.57
N HIS A 137 4.77 7.11 -1.26
CA HIS A 137 5.24 8.36 -0.67
C HIS A 137 6.75 8.54 -0.87
N ILE A 138 7.55 7.52 -0.58
CA ILE A 138 9.01 7.54 -0.79
C ILE A 138 9.35 7.82 -2.27
N LEU A 139 8.66 7.15 -3.20
CA LEU A 139 8.90 7.35 -4.63
C LEU A 139 8.55 8.78 -5.08
N ARG A 140 7.43 9.34 -4.62
CA ARG A 140 7.03 10.72 -4.91
C ARG A 140 8.04 11.72 -4.34
N THR A 141 8.44 11.57 -3.09
CA THR A 141 9.42 12.45 -2.45
C THR A 141 10.76 12.41 -3.19
N ARG A 142 11.23 11.23 -3.61
CA ARG A 142 12.46 11.10 -4.42
C ARG A 142 12.35 11.79 -5.78
N GLU A 143 11.20 11.68 -6.45
CA GLU A 143 11.00 12.33 -7.74
C GLU A 143 10.92 13.86 -7.60
N GLU A 144 10.27 14.36 -6.56
CA GLU A 144 10.22 15.78 -6.23
C GLU A 144 11.61 16.34 -5.94
N GLU A 145 12.40 15.64 -5.12
CA GLU A 145 13.78 16.01 -4.82
C GLU A 145 14.66 16.00 -6.07
N ARG A 146 14.53 14.97 -6.93
CA ARG A 146 15.25 14.92 -8.20
C ARG A 146 14.90 16.07 -9.13
N ARG A 147 13.60 16.47 -9.17
CA ARG A 147 13.16 17.63 -9.98
C ARG A 147 13.68 18.94 -9.41
N ARG A 148 13.69 19.06 -8.08
CA ARG A 148 14.26 20.20 -7.39
C ARG A 148 15.75 20.33 -7.70
N LEU A 149 16.52 19.28 -7.49
CA LEU A 149 17.96 19.25 -7.79
C LEU A 149 18.26 19.62 -9.24
N ARG A 150 17.49 19.11 -10.20
CA ARG A 150 17.68 19.46 -11.61
C ARG A 150 17.46 20.95 -11.86
N ARG A 151 16.46 21.56 -11.21
CA ARG A 151 16.22 23.00 -11.32
C ARG A 151 17.35 23.80 -10.66
N ASP A 152 17.72 23.43 -9.43
CA ASP A 152 18.77 24.11 -8.69
C ASP A 152 20.13 24.07 -9.45
N LEU A 153 20.45 22.91 -10.05
CA LEU A 153 21.63 22.77 -10.93
C LEU A 153 21.50 23.62 -12.20
N HIS A 154 20.35 23.62 -12.85
CA HIS A 154 20.15 24.39 -14.07
C HIS A 154 20.20 25.88 -13.82
N ASP A 155 19.55 26.36 -12.78
CA ASP A 155 19.42 27.79 -12.45
C ASP A 155 20.71 28.33 -11.80
N GLY A 156 21.44 27.52 -11.08
CA GLY A 156 22.73 27.89 -10.50
C GLY A 156 23.91 27.79 -11.48
N LEU A 157 24.06 26.64 -12.13
CA LEU A 157 25.23 26.40 -13.00
C LEU A 157 25.06 26.95 -14.41
N GLY A 158 23.85 27.03 -14.94
CA GLY A 158 23.59 27.50 -16.30
C GLY A 158 24.14 28.91 -16.56
N PRO A 159 23.76 29.94 -15.78
CA PRO A 159 24.27 31.28 -15.92
C PRO A 159 25.79 31.40 -15.71
N MET A 160 26.35 30.65 -14.74
CA MET A 160 27.79 30.64 -14.48
C MET A 160 28.57 30.09 -15.68
N LEU A 161 28.16 28.97 -16.24
CA LEU A 161 28.81 28.37 -17.41
C LEU A 161 28.71 29.30 -18.64
N ALA A 162 27.58 29.98 -18.81
CA ALA A 162 27.40 30.98 -19.86
C ALA A 162 28.36 32.16 -19.66
N SER A 163 28.51 32.70 -18.45
CA SER A 163 29.46 33.76 -18.13
C SER A 163 30.91 33.34 -18.42
N LEU A 164 31.32 32.15 -18.01
CA LEU A 164 32.64 31.61 -18.32
C LEU A 164 32.89 31.51 -19.82
N ALA A 165 31.92 31.06 -20.62
CA ALA A 165 32.03 31.01 -22.07
C ALA A 165 32.19 32.39 -22.67
N MET A 166 31.43 33.38 -22.19
CA MET A 166 31.56 34.77 -22.65
C MET A 166 32.93 35.38 -22.31
N THR A 167 33.47 35.09 -21.12
CA THR A 167 34.83 35.56 -20.73
C THR A 167 35.91 34.93 -21.61
N ILE A 168 35.79 33.66 -21.95
CA ILE A 168 36.71 33.00 -22.89
C ILE A 168 36.65 33.62 -24.27
N ASP A 169 35.46 33.92 -24.79
CA ASP A 169 35.31 34.55 -26.10
C ASP A 169 35.86 35.95 -26.09
N ALA A 170 35.66 36.72 -25.02
CA ALA A 170 36.26 38.04 -24.84
C ALA A 170 37.79 37.96 -24.85
N ALA A 171 38.39 37.03 -24.08
CA ALA A 171 39.83 36.82 -24.06
C ALA A 171 40.39 36.48 -25.45
N ARG A 172 39.70 35.66 -26.25
CA ARG A 172 40.09 35.30 -27.63
C ARG A 172 40.10 36.53 -28.58
N ILE A 173 39.14 37.42 -28.42
CA ILE A 173 39.04 38.64 -29.25
C ILE A 173 40.16 39.58 -28.86
N THR A 174 40.37 39.80 -27.57
CA THR A 174 41.34 40.76 -27.03
C THR A 174 42.80 40.32 -27.26
N LEU A 175 43.04 39.00 -27.40
CA LEU A 175 44.40 38.44 -27.56
C LEU A 175 45.18 39.04 -28.73
N LYS A 176 44.50 39.51 -29.79
CA LYS A 176 45.13 40.09 -30.97
C LYS A 176 45.48 41.61 -30.82
N THR A 177 44.82 42.28 -29.89
CA THR A 177 44.90 43.70 -29.72
C THR A 177 45.58 44.12 -28.44
N ASP A 178 45.38 43.38 -27.34
CA ASP A 178 45.94 43.71 -26.03
C ASP A 178 46.20 42.42 -25.25
N PRO A 179 47.41 41.79 -25.38
CA PRO A 179 47.78 40.59 -24.69
C PRO A 179 47.86 40.72 -23.15
N GLU A 180 48.14 41.92 -22.63
CA GLU A 180 48.21 42.15 -21.19
C GLU A 180 46.81 42.13 -20.56
N ALA A 181 45.78 42.64 -21.25
CA ALA A 181 44.40 42.57 -20.81
C ALA A 181 43.85 41.12 -20.80
N VAL A 182 44.40 40.24 -21.64
CA VAL A 182 44.03 38.82 -21.67
C VAL A 182 44.44 38.10 -20.40
N ASP A 183 45.59 38.42 -19.85
CA ASP A 183 46.07 37.78 -18.60
C ASP A 183 45.12 38.09 -17.45
N ALA A 184 44.60 39.30 -17.32
CA ALA A 184 43.59 39.69 -16.35
C ALA A 184 42.27 38.92 -16.52
N LEU A 185 41.78 38.74 -17.76
CA LEU A 185 40.58 37.97 -18.06
C LEU A 185 40.73 36.50 -17.72
N LEU A 186 41.89 35.92 -17.96
CA LEU A 186 42.16 34.50 -17.60
C LEU A 186 42.27 34.31 -16.09
N GLU A 187 42.79 35.27 -15.33
CA GLU A 187 42.82 35.19 -13.87
C GLU A 187 41.40 35.31 -13.26
N GLU A 188 40.57 36.20 -13.82
CA GLU A 188 39.14 36.30 -13.45
C GLU A 188 38.41 34.98 -13.73
N LEU A 189 38.66 34.38 -14.90
CA LEU A 189 38.11 33.08 -15.28
C LEU A 189 38.51 32.01 -14.29
N ARG A 190 39.78 31.94 -13.93
CA ARG A 190 40.34 30.96 -12.97
C ARG A 190 39.67 31.09 -11.61
N THR A 191 39.49 32.32 -11.14
CA THR A 191 38.85 32.60 -9.85
C THR A 191 37.39 32.21 -9.85
N THR A 192 36.64 32.54 -10.88
CA THR A 192 35.22 32.18 -11.04
C THR A 192 35.04 30.68 -11.15
N MET A 193 35.89 29.98 -11.89
CA MET A 193 35.86 28.52 -11.94
C MET A 193 36.11 27.88 -10.56
N GLY A 194 37.07 28.44 -9.78
CA GLY A 194 37.38 27.96 -8.43
C GLY A 194 36.18 28.06 -7.48
N SER A 195 35.48 29.21 -7.49
CA SER A 195 34.25 29.38 -6.69
C SER A 195 33.14 28.42 -7.14
N THR A 196 32.92 28.32 -8.45
CA THR A 196 31.89 27.40 -9.01
C THR A 196 32.11 25.96 -8.61
N ILE A 197 33.35 25.48 -8.62
CA ILE A 197 33.72 24.15 -8.16
C ILE A 197 33.42 23.98 -6.66
N GLY A 198 33.66 25.01 -5.86
CA GLY A 198 33.32 25.08 -4.45
C GLY A 198 31.82 24.92 -4.22
N ASP A 199 31.02 25.71 -4.92
CA ASP A 199 29.55 25.69 -4.84
C ASP A 199 28.97 24.30 -5.23
N ILE A 200 29.48 23.70 -6.31
CA ILE A 200 29.11 22.36 -6.72
C ILE A 200 29.44 21.33 -5.62
N ARG A 201 30.61 21.44 -5.01
CA ARG A 201 30.99 20.51 -3.92
C ARG A 201 30.06 20.66 -2.72
N GLU A 202 29.75 21.87 -2.31
CA GLU A 202 28.83 22.14 -1.20
C GLU A 202 27.44 21.55 -1.49
N LEU A 203 26.95 21.72 -2.70
CA LEU A 203 25.68 21.16 -3.17
C LEU A 203 25.69 19.63 -3.12
N VAL A 204 26.77 19.00 -3.56
CA VAL A 204 26.94 17.53 -3.51
C VAL A 204 27.10 17.01 -2.08
N TYR A 205 27.83 17.73 -1.21
CA TYR A 205 27.98 17.35 0.20
C TYR A 205 26.70 17.53 1.01
N GLY A 206 25.91 18.57 0.72
CA GLY A 206 24.60 18.79 1.35
C GLY A 206 23.57 17.73 1.02
N LEU A 207 23.79 16.94 -0.05
CA LEU A 207 22.96 15.80 -0.47
C LEU A 207 23.33 14.46 0.20
N ARG A 208 24.38 14.45 1.02
CA ARG A 208 24.79 13.22 1.71
C ARG A 208 23.81 12.92 2.85
N PRO A 209 23.14 11.74 2.87
CA PRO A 209 22.27 11.37 4.00
C PRO A 209 23.06 11.45 5.30
N PRO A 210 22.44 11.93 6.39
CA PRO A 210 23.04 11.78 7.71
C PRO A 210 23.27 10.30 8.00
N ALA A 211 24.46 9.99 8.49
CA ALA A 211 24.90 8.63 8.82
C ALA A 211 24.10 8.06 9.99
#